data_9552fbec2fb50e79b8e1b2d929124fbe
#
_entry.id   9552fbec2fb50e79b8e1b2d929124fbe
#
_cell.length_a   1.000
_cell.length_b   1.000
_cell.length_c   1.000
_cell.angle_alpha   90.00
_cell.angle_beta   90.00
_cell.angle_gamma   90.00
#
_symmetry.space_group_name_H-M   'P 1'
#
loop_
_entity.id
_entity.type
_entity.pdbx_description
1 polymer ?
#
loop_
_entity_poly.entity_id
_entity_poly.type
_entity_poly.pdbx_seq_one_letter_code
_entity_poly.pdbx_strand_id
1 'polypeptide(L)'
;MGTIFVDNIKQQSSQGSGTITIGASGETVALASGVNQSNMLYPSFRVQPSASQNVGDSSFTKLNYNTEIWDTDSAYDTSAYRFTVPSGKAGKYFMSASVGIRNAGTINVLDIAFYVNGSQDRTFRRYHQSSGTSNQYQVSVLSATLQLSAADYVELYMFQNVGSNVEVNAQGSNLDTFWYGFRIGA
;
A
#
# COMPACT_ATOMS: atom_id res chain seq x y z
N MET A 1 11.44 -38.66 23.41
CA MET A 1 11.35 -37.52 22.50
C MET A 1 12.63 -37.48 21.69
N GLY A 2 12.53 -37.62 20.37
CA GLY A 2 13.73 -37.61 19.49
C GLY A 2 14.04 -36.20 19.05
N THR A 3 15.31 -35.82 19.04
CA THR A 3 15.80 -34.54 18.51
C THR A 3 16.63 -34.81 17.27
N ILE A 4 16.36 -34.12 16.18
CA ILE A 4 17.14 -34.18 14.96
C ILE A 4 17.94 -32.88 14.85
N PHE A 5 19.27 -33.01 14.83
CA PHE A 5 20.17 -31.88 14.59
C PHE A 5 20.62 -31.89 13.13
N VAL A 6 20.31 -30.84 12.41
CA VAL A 6 20.71 -30.67 11.01
C VAL A 6 21.16 -29.23 10.75
N ASP A 7 22.25 -29.05 10.03
CA ASP A 7 22.73 -27.71 9.65
C ASP A 7 21.89 -27.12 8.53
N ASN A 8 21.37 -27.94 7.64
CA ASN A 8 20.52 -27.53 6.54
C ASN A 8 19.51 -28.60 6.15
N ILE A 9 18.27 -28.21 5.92
CA ILE A 9 17.27 -29.02 5.24
C ILE A 9 17.11 -28.43 3.83
N LYS A 10 17.57 -29.17 2.82
CA LYS A 10 17.46 -28.78 1.42
C LYS A 10 16.63 -29.78 0.66
N GLN A 11 15.83 -29.31 -0.27
CA GLN A 11 15.23 -30.16 -1.28
C GLN A 11 16.32 -30.69 -2.19
N GLN A 12 16.19 -31.95 -2.60
CA GLN A 12 17.09 -32.54 -3.59
C GLN A 12 16.91 -31.86 -4.94
N SER A 13 17.95 -31.29 -5.49
CA SER A 13 17.91 -30.45 -6.72
C SER A 13 17.44 -31.20 -7.98
N SER A 14 17.50 -32.53 -7.99
CA SER A 14 17.03 -33.38 -9.10
C SER A 14 15.51 -33.65 -9.09
N GLN A 15 14.79 -33.20 -8.09
CA GLN A 15 13.37 -33.46 -7.89
C GLN A 15 12.43 -32.32 -8.35
N GLY A 16 12.95 -31.28 -8.95
CA GLY A 16 12.14 -30.14 -9.42
C GLY A 16 11.63 -29.24 -8.30
N SER A 17 10.48 -28.60 -8.50
CA SER A 17 9.86 -27.66 -7.54
C SER A 17 9.06 -28.38 -6.44
N GLY A 18 9.68 -29.23 -5.66
CA GLY A 18 8.99 -29.95 -4.59
C GLY A 18 8.76 -29.11 -3.33
N THR A 19 7.84 -29.55 -2.48
CA THR A 19 7.51 -28.94 -1.20
C THR A 19 8.19 -29.71 -0.07
N ILE A 20 8.84 -29.02 0.87
CA ILE A 20 9.20 -29.59 2.14
C ILE A 20 8.04 -29.35 3.10
N THR A 21 7.33 -30.41 3.49
CA THR A 21 6.24 -30.31 4.47
C THR A 21 6.82 -30.55 5.88
N ILE A 22 6.59 -29.61 6.76
CA ILE A 22 7.00 -29.68 8.17
C ILE A 22 5.73 -29.66 9.01
N GLY A 23 5.48 -30.73 9.77
CA GLY A 23 4.27 -30.90 10.58
C GLY A 23 3.10 -31.52 9.81
N ALA A 24 2.06 -31.92 10.54
CA ALA A 24 0.80 -32.43 10.05
C ALA A 24 -0.36 -31.48 10.39
N SER A 25 -1.56 -31.79 9.91
CA SER A 25 -2.75 -31.00 10.23
C SER A 25 -2.99 -30.97 11.75
N GLY A 26 -3.11 -29.75 12.31
CA GLY A 26 -3.29 -29.54 13.74
C GLY A 26 -1.98 -29.39 14.55
N GLU A 27 -0.82 -29.56 13.93
CA GLU A 27 0.47 -29.33 14.57
C GLU A 27 0.93 -27.87 14.38
N THR A 28 1.74 -27.40 15.32
CA THR A 28 2.35 -26.06 15.28
C THR A 28 3.84 -26.17 15.00
N VAL A 29 4.33 -25.45 14.00
CA VAL A 29 5.77 -25.22 13.81
C VAL A 29 6.16 -24.00 14.61
N ALA A 30 6.84 -24.23 15.75
CA ALA A 30 7.35 -23.14 16.57
C ALA A 30 8.79 -22.80 16.15
N LEU A 31 9.06 -21.53 15.90
CA LEU A 31 10.40 -21.01 15.69
C LEU A 31 10.97 -20.48 17.01
N ALA A 32 12.24 -20.75 17.27
CA ALA A 32 12.91 -20.24 18.45
C ALA A 32 12.95 -18.70 18.44
N SER A 33 13.05 -18.08 19.62
CA SER A 33 13.24 -16.64 19.73
C SER A 33 14.50 -16.18 18.98
N GLY A 34 14.38 -15.11 18.19
CA GLY A 34 15.47 -14.57 17.39
C GLY A 34 15.61 -15.17 15.98
N VAL A 35 14.81 -16.17 15.63
CA VAL A 35 14.77 -16.68 14.25
C VAL A 35 13.99 -15.71 13.36
N ASN A 36 14.64 -15.24 12.30
CA ASN A 36 13.98 -14.41 11.28
C ASN A 36 13.30 -15.29 10.23
N GLN A 37 12.01 -15.05 10.03
CA GLN A 37 11.28 -15.62 8.91
C GLN A 37 11.43 -14.69 7.69
N SER A 38 12.36 -14.99 6.82
CA SER A 38 12.49 -14.20 5.58
C SER A 38 11.36 -14.51 4.60
N ASN A 39 10.90 -13.50 3.88
CA ASN A 39 9.93 -13.59 2.78
C ASN A 39 8.48 -13.97 3.13
N MET A 40 8.07 -13.93 4.40
CA MET A 40 6.67 -14.28 4.76
C MET A 40 5.66 -13.14 4.56
N LEU A 41 6.09 -11.87 4.68
CA LEU A 41 5.19 -10.70 4.60
C LEU A 41 5.47 -9.81 3.37
N TYR A 42 6.14 -10.33 2.37
CA TYR A 42 6.47 -9.57 1.17
C TYR A 42 5.57 -9.96 -0.01
N PRO A 43 5.35 -9.03 -0.92
CA PRO A 43 5.90 -7.69 -1.05
C PRO A 43 5.39 -6.68 -0.02
N SER A 44 6.22 -5.67 0.27
CA SER A 44 5.86 -4.49 1.06
C SER A 44 6.53 -3.25 0.49
N PHE A 45 5.86 -2.12 0.57
CA PHE A 45 6.38 -0.84 0.07
C PHE A 45 5.93 0.34 0.96
N ARG A 46 6.69 1.42 0.90
CA ARG A 46 6.30 2.74 1.37
C ARG A 46 6.82 3.80 0.41
N VAL A 47 5.93 4.69 0.03
CA VAL A 47 6.20 5.78 -0.91
C VAL A 47 5.65 7.10 -0.41
N GLN A 48 6.22 8.18 -0.92
CA GLN A 48 5.78 9.54 -0.63
C GLN A 48 5.99 10.44 -1.86
N PRO A 49 5.32 11.58 -1.97
CA PRO A 49 5.61 12.54 -3.03
C PRO A 49 6.92 13.30 -2.75
N SER A 50 7.72 13.59 -3.78
CA SER A 50 8.92 14.43 -3.68
C SER A 50 8.61 15.92 -3.79
N ALA A 51 7.45 16.29 -4.34
CA ALA A 51 7.00 17.65 -4.52
C ALA A 51 5.48 17.73 -4.37
N SER A 52 4.98 18.88 -3.95
CA SER A 52 3.54 19.14 -3.87
C SER A 52 2.88 19.02 -5.24
N GLN A 53 1.64 18.53 -5.26
CA GLN A 53 0.83 18.35 -6.46
C GLN A 53 -0.47 19.14 -6.36
N ASN A 54 -0.79 19.89 -7.40
CA ASN A 54 -2.11 20.51 -7.52
C ASN A 54 -3.14 19.49 -8.03
N VAL A 55 -4.26 19.41 -7.33
CA VAL A 55 -5.41 18.58 -7.68
C VAL A 55 -6.55 19.47 -8.13
N GLY A 56 -7.03 19.24 -9.34
CA GLY A 56 -8.11 20.01 -9.94
C GLY A 56 -9.44 19.83 -9.24
N ASP A 57 -10.32 20.83 -9.42
CA ASP A 57 -11.68 20.79 -8.89
C ASP A 57 -12.55 19.76 -9.61
N SER A 58 -13.44 19.12 -8.87
CA SER A 58 -14.53 18.26 -9.36
C SER A 58 -14.11 17.10 -10.28
N SER A 59 -12.86 16.61 -10.12
CA SER A 59 -12.35 15.47 -10.87
C SER A 59 -11.44 14.58 -10.02
N PHE A 60 -11.48 13.27 -10.28
CA PHE A 60 -10.48 12.36 -9.68
C PHE A 60 -9.12 12.55 -10.34
N THR A 61 -8.13 12.86 -9.54
CA THR A 61 -6.75 13.04 -9.97
C THR A 61 -5.87 11.99 -9.31
N LYS A 62 -5.07 11.30 -10.12
CA LYS A 62 -4.06 10.34 -9.63
C LYS A 62 -2.99 11.09 -8.86
N LEU A 63 -2.60 10.54 -7.71
CA LEU A 63 -1.58 11.11 -6.86
C LEU A 63 -0.18 10.59 -7.21
N ASN A 64 0.78 11.51 -7.29
CA ASN A 64 2.14 11.27 -7.75
C ASN A 64 3.07 10.93 -6.58
N TYR A 65 3.00 9.70 -6.10
CA TYR A 65 3.93 9.19 -5.09
C TYR A 65 5.16 8.64 -5.78
N ASN A 66 6.19 9.46 -5.94
CA ASN A 66 7.35 9.19 -6.79
C ASN A 66 8.67 8.98 -6.03
N THR A 67 8.61 8.92 -4.71
CA THR A 67 9.78 8.64 -3.88
C THR A 67 9.55 7.40 -3.05
N GLU A 68 10.36 6.39 -3.28
CA GLU A 68 10.37 5.18 -2.47
C GLU A 68 11.15 5.42 -1.17
N ILE A 69 10.58 4.97 -0.06
CA ILE A 69 11.27 4.82 1.22
C ILE A 69 11.77 3.38 1.35
N TRP A 70 10.95 2.42 0.95
CA TRP A 70 11.35 1.03 0.70
C TRP A 70 10.37 0.36 -0.26
N ASP A 71 10.86 -0.60 -1.01
CA ASP A 71 10.11 -1.55 -1.81
C ASP A 71 10.87 -2.87 -1.86
N THR A 72 10.31 -3.92 -1.25
CA THR A 72 11.05 -5.19 -1.05
C THR A 72 11.11 -6.07 -2.29
N ASP A 73 10.20 -5.91 -3.23
CA ASP A 73 10.06 -6.77 -4.41
C ASP A 73 10.10 -5.98 -5.73
N SER A 74 10.49 -4.71 -5.69
CA SER A 74 10.43 -3.78 -6.83
C SER A 74 9.03 -3.77 -7.47
N ALA A 75 8.01 -3.74 -6.61
CA ALA A 75 6.60 -3.87 -6.97
C ALA A 75 5.92 -2.52 -7.18
N TYR A 76 6.55 -1.43 -6.76
CA TYR A 76 6.06 -0.08 -6.94
C TYR A 76 6.77 0.62 -8.09
N ASP A 77 6.01 1.16 -9.04
CA ASP A 77 6.51 1.95 -10.16
C ASP A 77 6.38 3.44 -9.86
N THR A 78 7.52 4.11 -9.58
CA THR A 78 7.57 5.55 -9.26
C THR A 78 7.30 6.44 -10.46
N SER A 79 7.32 5.93 -11.68
CA SER A 79 6.98 6.67 -12.91
C SER A 79 5.49 6.53 -13.26
N ALA A 80 4.92 5.36 -13.03
CA ALA A 80 3.51 5.09 -13.20
C ALA A 80 2.69 5.33 -11.91
N TYR A 81 3.32 5.62 -10.76
CA TYR A 81 2.68 5.87 -9.46
C TYR A 81 1.70 4.78 -9.06
N ARG A 82 2.14 3.53 -9.11
CA ARG A 82 1.29 2.38 -8.82
C ARG A 82 2.07 1.22 -8.19
N PHE A 83 1.41 0.49 -7.32
CA PHE A 83 1.87 -0.82 -6.86
C PHE A 83 1.31 -1.89 -7.78
N THR A 84 2.14 -2.86 -8.20
CA THR A 84 1.72 -4.01 -9.02
C THR A 84 2.08 -5.29 -8.29
N VAL A 85 1.12 -6.20 -8.16
CA VAL A 85 1.33 -7.49 -7.48
C VAL A 85 2.31 -8.36 -8.28
N PRO A 86 3.47 -8.73 -7.71
CA PRO A 86 4.43 -9.57 -8.40
C PRO A 86 3.91 -10.99 -8.66
N SER A 87 4.51 -11.66 -9.63
CA SER A 87 4.21 -13.06 -9.94
C SER A 87 4.39 -13.95 -8.70
N GLY A 88 3.44 -14.87 -8.48
CA GLY A 88 3.44 -15.76 -7.32
C GLY A 88 3.09 -15.10 -5.97
N LYS A 89 2.73 -13.81 -5.97
CA LYS A 89 2.40 -13.05 -4.76
C LYS A 89 0.92 -12.65 -4.67
N ALA A 90 0.03 -13.30 -5.41
CA ALA A 90 -1.42 -13.13 -5.22
C ALA A 90 -1.82 -13.33 -3.75
N GLY A 91 -2.86 -12.62 -3.30
CA GLY A 91 -3.34 -12.76 -1.93
C GLY A 91 -3.95 -11.48 -1.36
N LYS A 92 -4.03 -11.44 -0.04
CA LYS A 92 -4.57 -10.30 0.71
C LYS A 92 -3.48 -9.30 1.02
N TYR A 93 -3.77 -8.03 0.75
CA TYR A 93 -2.87 -6.91 0.98
C TYR A 93 -3.53 -5.89 1.90
N PHE A 94 -2.83 -5.48 2.95
CA PHE A 94 -3.20 -4.29 3.69
C PHE A 94 -2.54 -3.09 3.04
N MET A 95 -3.32 -2.04 2.79
CA MET A 95 -2.83 -0.77 2.27
C MET A 95 -3.35 0.38 3.12
N SER A 96 -2.51 1.38 3.33
CA SER A 96 -2.88 2.60 4.02
C SER A 96 -2.22 3.80 3.35
N ALA A 97 -3.02 4.81 3.06
CA ALA A 97 -2.59 6.07 2.48
C ALA A 97 -3.05 7.24 3.35
N SER A 98 -2.18 8.23 3.48
CA SER A 98 -2.46 9.51 4.09
C SER A 98 -2.21 10.62 3.07
N VAL A 99 -3.14 11.54 2.96
CA VAL A 99 -3.10 12.67 2.03
C VAL A 99 -3.32 13.96 2.80
N GLY A 100 -2.27 14.76 2.92
CA GLY A 100 -2.32 16.10 3.49
C GLY A 100 -2.58 17.13 2.40
N ILE A 101 -3.55 18.01 2.59
CA ILE A 101 -3.87 19.10 1.66
C ILE A 101 -3.72 20.47 2.30
N ARG A 102 -3.33 21.42 1.49
CA ARG A 102 -3.17 22.84 1.88
C ARG A 102 -4.02 23.74 1.00
N ASN A 103 -4.23 24.96 1.49
CA ASN A 103 -4.90 26.04 0.78
C ASN A 103 -6.30 25.65 0.29
N ALA A 104 -6.92 24.73 0.98
CA ALA A 104 -8.30 24.43 0.71
C ALA A 104 -9.17 25.54 1.28
N GLY A 105 -10.01 26.12 0.45
CA GLY A 105 -11.15 26.90 0.89
C GLY A 105 -12.11 26.03 1.72
N THR A 106 -13.37 26.33 1.75
CA THR A 106 -14.36 25.42 2.34
C THR A 106 -14.36 24.12 1.56
N ILE A 107 -13.91 23.04 2.20
CA ILE A 107 -13.95 21.72 1.58
C ILE A 107 -15.36 21.16 1.71
N ASN A 108 -16.09 21.13 0.61
CA ASN A 108 -17.38 20.47 0.57
C ASN A 108 -17.21 18.94 0.50
N VAL A 109 -16.32 18.49 -0.39
CA VAL A 109 -15.99 17.06 -0.54
C VAL A 109 -14.48 16.90 -0.72
N LEU A 110 -13.91 16.03 0.08
CA LEU A 110 -12.59 15.46 -0.12
C LEU A 110 -12.74 13.94 -0.11
N ASP A 111 -12.32 13.29 -1.16
CA ASP A 111 -12.42 11.85 -1.32
C ASP A 111 -11.07 11.29 -1.76
N ILE A 112 -10.58 10.29 -1.08
CA ILE A 112 -9.41 9.50 -1.50
C ILE A 112 -9.85 8.07 -1.76
N ALA A 113 -9.33 7.47 -2.82
CA ALA A 113 -9.76 6.15 -3.26
C ALA A 113 -8.61 5.33 -3.81
N PHE A 114 -8.59 4.04 -3.49
CA PHE A 114 -7.80 3.07 -4.24
C PHE A 114 -8.53 2.70 -5.52
N TYR A 115 -7.78 2.69 -6.61
CA TYR A 115 -8.19 2.18 -7.91
C TYR A 115 -7.46 0.88 -8.15
N VAL A 116 -8.20 -0.16 -8.46
CA VAL A 116 -7.66 -1.46 -8.83
C VAL A 116 -7.85 -1.66 -10.33
N ASN A 117 -6.77 -1.90 -11.05
CA ASN A 117 -6.78 -2.07 -12.52
C ASN A 117 -7.48 -0.92 -13.26
N GLY A 118 -7.26 0.31 -12.81
CA GLY A 118 -7.84 1.52 -13.39
C GLY A 118 -9.31 1.75 -13.06
N SER A 119 -9.92 0.89 -12.23
CA SER A 119 -11.32 1.03 -11.82
C SER A 119 -11.41 1.46 -10.37
N GLN A 120 -12.20 2.48 -10.09
CA GLN A 120 -12.48 2.90 -8.73
C GLN A 120 -13.30 1.83 -8.01
N ASP A 121 -12.77 1.32 -6.90
CA ASP A 121 -13.55 0.50 -5.99
C ASP A 121 -14.16 1.40 -4.90
N ARG A 122 -15.50 1.53 -4.91
CA ARG A 122 -16.22 2.36 -3.94
C ARG A 122 -16.14 1.84 -2.51
N THR A 123 -15.83 0.59 -2.32
CA THR A 123 -15.64 -0.02 -1.00
C THR A 123 -14.42 0.56 -0.30
N PHE A 124 -13.44 1.07 -1.05
CA PHE A 124 -12.17 1.58 -0.56
C PHE A 124 -12.02 3.09 -0.82
N ARG A 125 -13.07 3.85 -0.45
CA ARG A 125 -13.12 5.32 -0.52
C ARG A 125 -13.16 5.91 0.88
N ARG A 126 -12.50 7.04 1.04
CA ARG A 126 -12.71 7.92 2.20
C ARG A 126 -13.38 9.21 1.71
N TYR A 127 -14.60 9.42 2.16
CA TYR A 127 -15.34 10.65 1.97
C TYR A 127 -15.19 11.55 3.20
N HIS A 128 -14.86 12.80 3.00
CA HIS A 128 -14.77 13.79 4.06
C HIS A 128 -15.47 15.06 3.62
N GLN A 129 -16.31 15.61 4.47
CA GLN A 129 -16.96 16.89 4.28
C GLN A 129 -16.61 17.79 5.46
N SER A 130 -16.16 19.01 5.15
CA SER A 130 -15.83 20.01 6.15
C SER A 130 -16.56 21.32 5.82
N SER A 131 -17.18 21.92 6.80
CA SER A 131 -17.84 23.24 6.71
C SER A 131 -16.97 24.37 7.24
N GLY A 132 -15.66 24.19 7.27
CA GLY A 132 -14.72 25.18 7.86
C GLY A 132 -14.34 26.31 6.93
N THR A 133 -13.87 27.41 7.51
CA THR A 133 -13.37 28.59 6.81
C THR A 133 -11.99 28.36 6.18
N SER A 134 -11.68 29.16 5.17
CA SER A 134 -10.49 29.15 4.31
C SER A 134 -9.12 28.94 5.02
N ASN A 135 -8.16 28.35 4.30
CA ASN A 135 -6.76 28.10 4.66
C ASN A 135 -6.50 27.03 5.73
N GLN A 136 -7.27 25.96 5.74
CA GLN A 136 -7.00 24.86 6.66
C GLN A 136 -6.12 23.78 6.03
N TYR A 137 -5.19 23.29 6.83
CA TYR A 137 -4.48 22.05 6.55
C TYR A 137 -5.36 20.88 6.97
N GLN A 138 -5.60 19.96 6.06
CA GLN A 138 -6.40 18.76 6.36
C GLN A 138 -5.65 17.50 5.95
N VAL A 139 -5.82 16.46 6.74
CA VAL A 139 -5.27 15.13 6.45
C VAL A 139 -6.43 14.13 6.34
N SER A 140 -6.46 13.43 5.23
CA SER A 140 -7.39 12.32 5.03
C SER A 140 -6.62 11.01 4.99
N VAL A 141 -7.12 9.99 5.70
CA VAL A 141 -6.49 8.66 5.78
C VAL A 141 -7.47 7.62 5.27
N LEU A 142 -6.97 6.75 4.40
CA LEU A 142 -7.68 5.57 3.91
C LEU A 142 -6.87 4.32 4.23
N SER A 143 -7.49 3.33 4.85
CA SER A 143 -6.91 2.00 5.02
C SER A 143 -7.88 0.94 4.55
N ALA A 144 -7.38 -0.06 3.86
CA ALA A 144 -8.17 -1.14 3.30
C ALA A 144 -7.38 -2.45 3.23
N THR A 145 -8.11 -3.55 3.22
CA THR A 145 -7.59 -4.87 2.86
C THR A 145 -8.14 -5.23 1.48
N LEU A 146 -7.25 -5.48 0.53
CA LEU A 146 -7.57 -5.81 -0.85
C LEU A 146 -7.22 -7.28 -1.12
N GLN A 147 -8.12 -8.01 -1.81
CA GLN A 147 -7.78 -9.30 -2.40
C GLN A 147 -7.29 -9.04 -3.82
N LEU A 148 -6.02 -9.34 -4.10
CA LEU A 148 -5.38 -9.03 -5.37
C LEU A 148 -4.79 -10.30 -6.01
N SER A 149 -4.95 -10.41 -7.32
CA SER A 149 -4.32 -11.41 -8.17
C SER A 149 -2.91 -10.95 -8.60
N ALA A 150 -2.09 -11.88 -9.08
CA ALA A 150 -0.83 -11.51 -9.72
C ALA A 150 -1.09 -10.60 -10.92
N ALA A 151 -0.25 -9.59 -11.09
CA ALA A 151 -0.36 -8.52 -12.08
C ALA A 151 -1.48 -7.49 -11.84
N ASP A 152 -2.36 -7.66 -10.87
CA ASP A 152 -3.24 -6.57 -10.47
C ASP A 152 -2.41 -5.38 -9.99
N TYR A 153 -2.85 -4.18 -10.34
CA TYR A 153 -2.21 -2.96 -9.86
C TYR A 153 -3.17 -2.06 -9.10
N VAL A 154 -2.60 -1.33 -8.14
CA VAL A 154 -3.33 -0.38 -7.29
C VAL A 154 -2.73 1.00 -7.46
N GLU A 155 -3.60 1.98 -7.58
CA GLU A 155 -3.29 3.39 -7.70
C GLU A 155 -4.07 4.18 -6.66
N LEU A 156 -3.55 5.34 -6.24
CA LEU A 156 -4.24 6.23 -5.31
C LEU A 156 -4.72 7.47 -6.04
N TYR A 157 -6.00 7.79 -5.88
CA TYR A 157 -6.66 8.95 -6.46
C TYR A 157 -7.28 9.83 -5.39
N MET A 158 -7.38 11.11 -5.70
CA MET A 158 -8.08 12.10 -4.89
C MET A 158 -9.10 12.85 -5.73
N PHE A 159 -10.27 13.12 -5.15
CA PHE A 159 -11.29 14.02 -5.66
C PHE A 159 -11.52 15.13 -4.64
N GLN A 160 -11.78 16.34 -5.12
CA GLN A 160 -12.22 17.45 -4.29
C GLN A 160 -13.18 18.35 -5.07
N ASN A 161 -14.01 19.11 -4.38
CA ASN A 161 -14.91 20.09 -5.00
C ASN A 161 -14.94 21.40 -4.20
N VAL A 162 -13.78 21.99 -4.02
CA VAL A 162 -13.59 23.27 -3.33
C VAL A 162 -13.97 24.46 -4.21
N GLY A 163 -14.10 24.26 -5.52
CA GLY A 163 -14.29 25.30 -6.53
C GLY A 163 -12.97 25.91 -7.05
N SER A 164 -11.84 25.38 -6.64
CA SER A 164 -10.49 25.78 -7.10
C SER A 164 -9.52 24.61 -6.91
N ASN A 165 -8.30 24.73 -7.44
CA ASN A 165 -7.27 23.74 -7.19
C ASN A 165 -6.90 23.71 -5.70
N VAL A 166 -6.64 22.51 -5.18
CA VAL A 166 -6.00 22.32 -3.86
C VAL A 166 -4.62 21.70 -4.03
N GLU A 167 -3.73 22.01 -3.10
CA GLU A 167 -2.38 21.47 -3.08
C GLU A 167 -2.32 20.24 -2.17
N VAL A 168 -1.97 19.09 -2.73
CA VAL A 168 -1.51 17.92 -1.95
C VAL A 168 -0.08 18.18 -1.53
N ASN A 169 0.13 18.21 -0.24
CA ASN A 169 1.40 18.63 0.35
C ASN A 169 2.44 17.50 0.29
N ALA A 170 3.62 17.82 -0.23
CA ALA A 170 4.80 16.93 -0.18
C ALA A 170 5.83 17.40 0.83
N GLN A 171 5.66 18.59 1.42
CA GLN A 171 6.75 19.30 2.07
C GLN A 171 6.66 19.35 3.60
N GLY A 172 7.82 19.25 4.20
CA GLY A 172 8.13 19.60 5.56
C GLY A 172 8.40 18.43 6.47
N SER A 173 8.80 18.73 7.69
CA SER A 173 9.01 17.78 8.79
C SER A 173 7.76 16.97 9.17
N ASN A 174 6.61 17.34 8.65
CA ASN A 174 5.34 16.62 8.80
C ASN A 174 5.15 15.73 7.58
N LEU A 175 5.51 14.46 7.71
CA LEU A 175 5.32 13.42 6.68
C LEU A 175 3.87 12.96 6.67
N ASP A 176 2.94 13.87 6.39
CA ASP A 176 1.50 13.59 6.46
C ASP A 176 0.95 12.97 5.18
N THR A 177 1.75 13.01 4.10
CA THR A 177 1.38 12.46 2.80
C THR A 177 2.29 11.28 2.47
N PHE A 178 1.74 10.08 2.58
CA PHE A 178 2.45 8.83 2.32
C PHE A 178 1.45 7.73 1.92
N TRP A 179 1.97 6.70 1.29
CA TRP A 179 1.24 5.48 1.01
C TRP A 179 2.15 4.28 1.26
N TYR A 180 1.63 3.28 1.94
CA TYR A 180 2.33 2.03 2.18
C TYR A 180 1.37 0.85 2.09
N GLY A 181 1.93 -0.32 1.86
CA GLY A 181 1.20 -1.57 1.87
C GLY A 181 2.10 -2.77 2.06
N PHE A 182 1.50 -3.87 2.45
CA PHE A 182 2.18 -5.15 2.60
C PHE A 182 1.20 -6.31 2.44
N ARG A 183 1.72 -7.45 2.00
CA ARG A 183 0.96 -8.68 1.89
C ARG A 183 0.69 -9.26 3.28
N ILE A 184 -0.56 -9.63 3.55
CA ILE A 184 -0.97 -10.25 4.82
C ILE A 184 -0.91 -11.79 4.70
N GLY A 185 -1.24 -12.33 3.53
CA GLY A 185 -1.31 -13.76 3.30
C GLY A 185 -1.87 -14.12 1.92
N ALA A 186 -2.02 -15.39 1.66
CA ALA A 186 -2.64 -15.93 0.46
C ALA A 186 -4.17 -15.85 0.49
#